data_3354fe7e9201b1737e43d61912e1d83e
#
_entry.id   3354fe7e9201b1737e43d61912e1d83e
#
_cell.length_a   1.000
_cell.length_b   1.000
_cell.length_c   1.000
_cell.angle_alpha   90.00
_cell.angle_beta   90.00
_cell.angle_gamma   90.00
#
_symmetry.space_group_name_H-M   'P 1'
#
loop_
_entity.id
_entity.type
_entity.pdbx_description
1 polymer ?
#
loop_
_entity_poly.entity_id
_entity_poly.type
_entity_poly.pdbx_seq_one_letter_code
_entity_poly.pdbx_strand_id
1 'polypeptide(L)'
;MARVRMADVAREAGVSVSTVSLALSGAPSRIPEATRDLVRRTAAEIGYRPNSLARGLRTRRTDTIGLVSDQIATTPFAGLMLRGAQQAAREAGRILLLVDTEGDVEAETEAIRALADHQVDAMIYASMWHREVDRPAALPPGTVFLDCAPRGGGPAVVPDETQGAGLAMAELLGAGHTRIGYVGADEVLHPEVPAAAGLRRTAYRSALESADIAPDPALEAQGAISAPGGRAAATTLLDRPEGERPTALFCFNDRMAAGAIAAARAHGLEIPADVSIVGFDDQPSLAADLDPPLTTIALPHLEMGAWAVRTAVRLLEAEETGAEEGTTLIPCALVRRGTVAAPTAR
;
A
#
# COMPACT_ATOMS: atom_id res chain seq x y z
N MET A 1 -9.55 -41.23 -1.59
CA MET A 1 -10.82 -41.21 -0.85
C MET A 1 -11.89 -40.56 -1.70
N ALA A 2 -13.07 -41.14 -1.83
CA ALA A 2 -14.19 -40.53 -2.58
C ALA A 2 -14.64 -39.26 -1.85
N ARG A 3 -14.82 -38.16 -2.58
CA ARG A 3 -15.27 -36.85 -2.04
C ARG A 3 -16.73 -37.00 -1.56
N VAL A 4 -16.99 -36.71 -0.28
CA VAL A 4 -18.35 -36.72 0.29
C VAL A 4 -19.24 -35.73 -0.47
N ARG A 5 -20.43 -36.14 -0.85
CA ARG A 5 -21.38 -35.36 -1.64
C ARG A 5 -22.55 -34.86 -0.78
N MET A 6 -23.23 -33.83 -1.23
CA MET A 6 -24.44 -33.28 -0.58
C MET A 6 -25.53 -34.35 -0.37
N ALA A 7 -25.62 -35.33 -1.29
CA ALA A 7 -26.52 -36.46 -1.16
C ALA A 7 -26.20 -37.37 0.01
N ASP A 8 -24.92 -37.47 0.42
CA ASP A 8 -24.51 -38.26 1.56
C ASP A 8 -24.93 -37.60 2.87
N VAL A 9 -24.82 -36.26 2.95
CA VAL A 9 -25.35 -35.47 4.07
C VAL A 9 -26.87 -35.61 4.18
N ALA A 10 -27.58 -35.55 3.03
CA ALA A 10 -29.02 -35.70 3.00
C ALA A 10 -29.48 -37.06 3.52
N ARG A 11 -28.81 -38.15 3.11
CA ARG A 11 -29.08 -39.50 3.56
C ARG A 11 -28.82 -39.66 5.06
N GLU A 12 -27.70 -39.14 5.56
CA GLU A 12 -27.30 -39.29 6.97
C GLU A 12 -28.18 -38.45 7.91
N ALA A 13 -28.54 -37.23 7.48
CA ALA A 13 -29.43 -36.33 8.23
C ALA A 13 -30.93 -36.66 8.07
N GLY A 14 -31.30 -37.62 7.22
CA GLY A 14 -32.72 -37.98 6.99
C GLY A 14 -33.55 -36.86 6.33
N VAL A 15 -32.93 -36.00 5.52
CA VAL A 15 -33.61 -34.87 4.87
C VAL A 15 -33.37 -34.86 3.35
N SER A 16 -34.12 -34.02 2.61
CA SER A 16 -33.89 -33.89 1.16
C SER A 16 -32.59 -33.13 0.84
N VAL A 17 -31.99 -33.39 -0.33
CA VAL A 17 -30.81 -32.64 -0.82
C VAL A 17 -31.10 -31.14 -0.91
N SER A 18 -32.33 -30.73 -1.25
CA SER A 18 -32.75 -29.33 -1.27
C SER A 18 -32.78 -28.73 0.15
N THR A 19 -33.19 -29.51 1.16
CA THR A 19 -33.15 -29.09 2.58
C THR A 19 -31.70 -28.89 3.03
N VAL A 20 -30.77 -29.82 2.68
CA VAL A 20 -29.34 -29.67 2.97
C VAL A 20 -28.79 -28.42 2.30
N SER A 21 -29.10 -28.20 1.03
CA SER A 21 -28.64 -27.02 0.28
C SER A 21 -29.11 -25.73 0.96
N LEU A 22 -30.35 -25.62 1.37
CA LEU A 22 -30.92 -24.45 2.04
C LEU A 22 -30.36 -24.29 3.47
N ALA A 23 -30.17 -25.38 4.23
CA ALA A 23 -29.61 -25.33 5.58
C ALA A 23 -28.15 -24.87 5.61
N LEU A 24 -27.37 -25.20 4.57
CA LEU A 24 -25.96 -24.84 4.45
C LEU A 24 -25.71 -23.52 3.69
N SER A 25 -26.75 -22.96 3.04
CA SER A 25 -26.57 -21.73 2.23
C SER A 25 -26.42 -20.44 3.04
N GLY A 26 -26.75 -20.44 4.33
CA GLY A 26 -26.76 -19.23 5.17
C GLY A 26 -27.91 -18.24 4.86
N ALA A 27 -28.67 -18.45 3.77
CA ALA A 27 -29.77 -17.59 3.40
C ALA A 27 -30.98 -17.74 4.35
N PRO A 28 -31.78 -16.68 4.55
CA PRO A 28 -33.04 -16.80 5.26
C PRO A 28 -33.90 -17.89 4.63
N SER A 29 -34.31 -18.86 5.38
CA SER A 29 -35.13 -19.97 4.88
C SER A 29 -36.17 -20.40 5.92
N ARG A 30 -37.25 -20.99 5.46
CA ARG A 30 -38.35 -21.51 6.32
C ARG A 30 -37.95 -22.83 7.03
N ILE A 31 -36.70 -23.26 6.96
CA ILE A 31 -36.21 -24.48 7.63
C ILE A 31 -36.11 -24.21 9.12
N PRO A 32 -36.71 -25.09 9.98
CA PRO A 32 -36.58 -25.00 11.43
C PRO A 32 -35.09 -25.02 11.86
N GLU A 33 -34.77 -24.25 12.89
CA GLU A 33 -33.38 -24.13 13.40
C GLU A 33 -32.79 -25.48 13.81
N ALA A 34 -33.61 -26.31 14.48
CA ALA A 34 -33.20 -27.68 14.84
C ALA A 34 -32.77 -28.52 13.64
N THR A 35 -33.48 -28.40 12.49
CA THR A 35 -33.13 -29.10 11.25
C THR A 35 -31.84 -28.52 10.64
N ARG A 36 -31.66 -27.23 10.72
CA ARG A 36 -30.44 -26.56 10.24
C ARG A 36 -29.23 -27.01 11.02
N ASP A 37 -29.34 -27.09 12.35
CA ASP A 37 -28.27 -27.56 13.24
C ASP A 37 -27.95 -29.05 13.05
N LEU A 38 -28.98 -29.87 12.84
CA LEU A 38 -28.79 -31.27 12.51
C LEU A 38 -27.96 -31.41 11.23
N VAL A 39 -28.35 -30.72 10.16
CA VAL A 39 -27.63 -30.77 8.87
C VAL A 39 -26.20 -30.28 8.99
N ARG A 40 -25.95 -29.19 9.75
CA ARG A 40 -24.58 -28.67 9.98
C ARG A 40 -23.71 -29.66 10.74
N ARG A 41 -24.24 -30.28 11.80
CA ARG A 41 -23.51 -31.30 12.57
C ARG A 41 -23.18 -32.51 11.71
N THR A 42 -24.19 -33.07 11.03
CA THR A 42 -23.99 -34.24 10.14
C THR A 42 -22.97 -33.94 9.05
N ALA A 43 -23.02 -32.76 8.42
CA ALA A 43 -22.04 -32.33 7.42
C ALA A 43 -20.62 -32.29 7.98
N ALA A 44 -20.43 -31.78 9.21
CA ALA A 44 -19.15 -31.73 9.88
C ALA A 44 -18.64 -33.15 10.24
N GLU A 45 -19.50 -34.00 10.77
CA GLU A 45 -19.17 -35.37 11.18
C GLU A 45 -18.67 -36.24 10.02
N ILE A 46 -19.33 -36.16 8.85
CA ILE A 46 -18.92 -36.92 7.66
C ILE A 46 -17.85 -36.21 6.81
N GLY A 47 -17.38 -35.03 7.25
CA GLY A 47 -16.36 -34.26 6.54
C GLY A 47 -16.82 -33.62 5.24
N TYR A 48 -18.13 -33.36 5.09
CA TYR A 48 -18.67 -32.68 3.93
C TYR A 48 -18.29 -31.21 3.96
N ARG A 49 -17.72 -30.72 2.87
CA ARG A 49 -17.49 -29.29 2.63
C ARG A 49 -18.31 -28.85 1.43
N PRO A 50 -19.15 -27.79 1.58
CA PRO A 50 -19.87 -27.23 0.45
C PRO A 50 -18.91 -26.93 -0.70
N ASN A 51 -19.27 -27.28 -1.91
CA ASN A 51 -18.48 -26.97 -3.09
C ASN A 51 -18.71 -25.51 -3.48
N SER A 52 -17.72 -24.67 -3.24
CA SER A 52 -17.75 -23.24 -3.59
C SER A 52 -17.99 -23.03 -5.09
N LEU A 53 -17.39 -23.88 -5.96
CA LEU A 53 -17.60 -23.82 -7.41
C LEU A 53 -19.07 -24.08 -7.80
N ALA A 54 -19.72 -25.11 -7.19
CA ALA A 54 -21.12 -25.40 -7.46
C ALA A 54 -22.06 -24.30 -6.90
N ARG A 55 -21.67 -23.62 -5.83
CA ARG A 55 -22.35 -22.45 -5.29
C ARG A 55 -22.17 -21.27 -6.23
N GLY A 56 -20.94 -21.00 -6.67
CA GLY A 56 -20.60 -19.92 -7.59
C GLY A 56 -21.35 -20.02 -8.91
N LEU A 57 -21.47 -21.20 -9.52
CA LEU A 57 -22.26 -21.44 -10.73
C LEU A 57 -23.75 -21.08 -10.56
N ARG A 58 -24.31 -21.25 -9.35
CA ARG A 58 -25.70 -20.92 -9.06
C ARG A 58 -25.92 -19.44 -8.73
N THR A 59 -24.97 -18.84 -7.99
CA THR A 59 -25.07 -17.45 -7.51
C THR A 59 -24.40 -16.46 -8.47
N ARG A 60 -23.65 -16.94 -9.44
CA ARG A 60 -22.73 -16.16 -10.30
C ARG A 60 -21.74 -15.33 -9.50
N ARG A 61 -21.38 -15.80 -8.29
CA ARG A 61 -20.38 -15.17 -7.40
C ARG A 61 -19.45 -16.25 -6.87
N THR A 62 -18.15 -15.95 -6.89
CA THR A 62 -17.08 -16.83 -6.41
C THR A 62 -16.60 -16.47 -5.01
N ASP A 63 -17.07 -15.36 -4.46
CA ASP A 63 -16.59 -14.75 -3.23
C ASP A 63 -15.07 -14.51 -3.25
N THR A 64 -14.53 -14.19 -4.44
CA THR A 64 -13.08 -14.00 -4.66
C THR A 64 -12.83 -12.61 -5.26
N ILE A 65 -11.83 -11.92 -4.70
CA ILE A 65 -11.30 -10.66 -5.23
C ILE A 65 -9.93 -10.94 -5.81
N GLY A 66 -9.69 -10.57 -7.07
CA GLY A 66 -8.38 -10.64 -7.71
C GLY A 66 -7.57 -9.39 -7.39
N LEU A 67 -6.28 -9.55 -7.09
CA LEU A 67 -5.33 -8.46 -6.98
C LEU A 67 -4.13 -8.75 -7.88
N VAL A 68 -3.87 -7.87 -8.85
CA VAL A 68 -2.69 -7.88 -9.70
C VAL A 68 -1.77 -6.77 -9.29
N SER A 69 -0.48 -7.06 -9.17
CA SER A 69 0.52 -6.06 -8.79
C SER A 69 1.84 -6.28 -9.52
N ASP A 70 2.62 -5.23 -9.65
CA ASP A 70 3.92 -5.22 -10.31
C ASP A 70 5.06 -5.82 -9.46
N GLN A 71 5.15 -5.58 -8.17
CA GLN A 71 6.27 -6.03 -7.31
C GLN A 71 5.88 -6.19 -5.84
N ILE A 72 4.64 -6.60 -5.56
CA ILE A 72 4.12 -6.64 -4.18
C ILE A 72 4.83 -7.66 -3.30
N ALA A 73 5.32 -8.76 -3.89
CA ALA A 73 5.98 -9.83 -3.15
C ALA A 73 7.39 -9.46 -2.67
N THR A 74 8.06 -8.53 -3.37
CA THR A 74 9.46 -8.16 -3.11
C THR A 74 9.61 -6.79 -2.46
N THR A 75 8.53 -6.01 -2.39
CA THR A 75 8.53 -4.67 -1.80
C THR A 75 8.31 -4.73 -0.28
N PRO A 76 9.24 -4.27 0.56
CA PRO A 76 9.19 -4.47 2.02
C PRO A 76 7.95 -3.91 2.71
N PHE A 77 7.41 -2.77 2.24
CA PHE A 77 6.23 -2.13 2.82
C PHE A 77 4.90 -2.70 2.32
N ALA A 78 4.91 -3.44 1.21
CA ALA A 78 3.70 -4.03 0.62
C ALA A 78 2.97 -5.01 1.55
N GLY A 79 3.67 -5.62 2.50
CA GLY A 79 3.08 -6.47 3.52
C GLY A 79 1.96 -5.79 4.32
N LEU A 80 2.04 -4.48 4.55
CA LEU A 80 0.99 -3.71 5.22
C LEU A 80 -0.25 -3.53 4.33
N MET A 81 -0.05 -3.24 3.04
CA MET A 81 -1.15 -3.17 2.05
C MET A 81 -1.89 -4.50 1.94
N LEU A 82 -1.14 -5.60 1.78
CA LEU A 82 -1.72 -6.95 1.72
C LEU A 82 -2.46 -7.30 2.99
N ARG A 83 -1.92 -6.97 4.17
CA ARG A 83 -2.58 -7.22 5.45
C ARG A 83 -3.91 -6.49 5.55
N GLY A 84 -3.96 -5.21 5.17
CA GLY A 84 -5.19 -4.43 5.13
C GLY A 84 -6.22 -4.99 4.14
N ALA A 85 -5.78 -5.34 2.94
CA ALA A 85 -6.63 -5.95 1.92
C ALA A 85 -7.18 -7.32 2.37
N GLN A 86 -6.34 -8.19 2.92
CA GLN A 86 -6.75 -9.51 3.42
C GLN A 86 -7.71 -9.42 4.62
N GLN A 87 -7.50 -8.45 5.51
CA GLN A 87 -8.40 -8.23 6.64
C GLN A 87 -9.77 -7.80 6.14
N ALA A 88 -9.85 -6.81 5.26
CA ALA A 88 -11.11 -6.33 4.69
C ALA A 88 -11.82 -7.41 3.85
N ALA A 89 -11.08 -8.20 3.07
CA ALA A 89 -11.65 -9.32 2.32
C ALA A 89 -12.28 -10.37 3.25
N ARG A 90 -11.60 -10.71 4.35
CA ARG A 90 -12.08 -11.66 5.36
C ARG A 90 -13.34 -11.15 6.07
N GLU A 91 -13.36 -9.85 6.43
CA GLU A 91 -14.54 -9.20 7.02
C GLU A 91 -15.75 -9.23 6.08
N ALA A 92 -15.52 -9.11 4.77
CA ALA A 92 -16.54 -9.24 3.72
C ALA A 92 -16.86 -10.71 3.35
N GLY A 93 -16.26 -11.71 4.02
CA GLY A 93 -16.46 -13.13 3.70
C GLY A 93 -15.87 -13.57 2.36
N ARG A 94 -14.84 -12.86 1.88
CA ARG A 94 -14.22 -13.08 0.56
C ARG A 94 -12.78 -13.57 0.67
N ILE A 95 -12.27 -14.16 -0.40
CA ILE A 95 -10.88 -14.58 -0.56
C ILE A 95 -10.17 -13.57 -1.44
N LEU A 96 -8.95 -13.18 -1.08
CA LEU A 96 -8.06 -12.41 -1.92
C LEU A 96 -7.13 -13.35 -2.69
N LEU A 97 -7.17 -13.30 -4.02
CA LEU A 97 -6.28 -14.03 -4.92
C LEU A 97 -5.27 -13.04 -5.51
N LEU A 98 -4.01 -13.18 -5.13
CA LEU A 98 -2.93 -12.29 -5.53
C LEU A 98 -2.11 -12.90 -6.67
N VAL A 99 -1.78 -12.08 -7.68
CA VAL A 99 -0.75 -12.36 -8.69
C VAL A 99 0.24 -11.21 -8.70
N ASP A 100 1.52 -11.54 -8.53
CA ASP A 100 2.66 -10.64 -8.70
C ASP A 100 3.25 -10.88 -10.09
N THR A 101 3.44 -9.81 -10.87
CA THR A 101 3.89 -9.88 -12.26
C THR A 101 5.35 -9.45 -12.43
N GLU A 102 6.01 -9.07 -11.32
CA GLU A 102 7.40 -8.58 -11.31
C GLU A 102 7.65 -7.40 -12.29
N GLY A 103 6.58 -6.69 -12.66
CA GLY A 103 6.63 -5.57 -13.62
C GLY A 103 6.70 -5.99 -15.09
N ASP A 104 6.53 -7.28 -15.39
CA ASP A 104 6.46 -7.78 -16.77
C ASP A 104 5.06 -7.55 -17.36
N VAL A 105 4.99 -6.83 -18.49
CA VAL A 105 3.74 -6.44 -19.16
C VAL A 105 2.99 -7.63 -19.76
N GLU A 106 3.70 -8.65 -20.23
CA GLU A 106 3.08 -9.87 -20.78
C GLU A 106 2.48 -10.68 -19.64
N ALA A 107 3.23 -10.88 -18.56
CA ALA A 107 2.76 -11.53 -17.33
C ALA A 107 1.57 -10.79 -16.70
N GLU A 108 1.55 -9.46 -16.73
CA GLU A 108 0.42 -8.64 -16.28
C GLU A 108 -0.84 -8.95 -17.09
N THR A 109 -0.73 -8.95 -18.42
CA THR A 109 -1.86 -9.25 -19.29
C THR A 109 -2.39 -10.67 -19.08
N GLU A 110 -1.50 -11.64 -18.91
CA GLU A 110 -1.85 -13.04 -18.62
C GLU A 110 -2.50 -13.19 -17.25
N ALA A 111 -1.97 -12.52 -16.22
CA ALA A 111 -2.53 -12.51 -14.87
C ALA A 111 -3.96 -11.96 -14.83
N ILE A 112 -4.21 -10.83 -15.51
CA ILE A 112 -5.54 -10.23 -15.59
C ILE A 112 -6.51 -11.20 -16.26
N ARG A 113 -6.13 -11.83 -17.36
CA ARG A 113 -6.96 -12.82 -18.08
C ARG A 113 -7.23 -14.05 -17.19
N ALA A 114 -6.19 -14.58 -16.56
CA ALA A 114 -6.32 -15.73 -15.67
C ALA A 114 -7.29 -15.48 -14.52
N LEU A 115 -7.21 -14.31 -13.88
CA LEU A 115 -8.15 -13.91 -12.83
C LEU A 115 -9.59 -13.78 -13.36
N ALA A 116 -9.77 -13.22 -14.57
CA ALA A 116 -11.06 -13.14 -15.23
C ALA A 116 -11.63 -14.53 -15.56
N ASP A 117 -10.80 -15.45 -16.07
CA ASP A 117 -11.17 -16.84 -16.35
C ASP A 117 -11.53 -17.62 -15.06
N HIS A 118 -10.88 -17.29 -13.95
CA HIS A 118 -11.24 -17.77 -12.61
C HIS A 118 -12.51 -17.12 -12.06
N GLN A 119 -13.14 -16.21 -12.82
CA GLN A 119 -14.39 -15.55 -12.46
C GLN A 119 -14.31 -14.82 -11.11
N VAL A 120 -13.19 -14.12 -10.85
CA VAL A 120 -13.12 -13.24 -9.67
C VAL A 120 -14.26 -12.21 -9.73
N ASP A 121 -14.88 -11.95 -8.59
CA ASP A 121 -16.05 -11.06 -8.52
C ASP A 121 -15.65 -9.59 -8.72
N ALA A 122 -14.47 -9.20 -8.26
CA ALA A 122 -13.89 -7.86 -8.44
C ALA A 122 -12.39 -7.94 -8.67
N MET A 123 -11.81 -6.87 -9.21
CA MET A 123 -10.38 -6.78 -9.45
C MET A 123 -9.79 -5.51 -8.83
N ILE A 124 -8.62 -5.66 -8.20
CA ILE A 124 -7.78 -4.57 -7.73
C ILE A 124 -6.50 -4.60 -8.54
N TYR A 125 -6.12 -3.45 -9.10
CA TYR A 125 -4.85 -3.24 -9.78
C TYR A 125 -3.96 -2.39 -8.87
N ALA A 126 -2.85 -2.95 -8.40
CA ALA A 126 -1.96 -2.33 -7.44
C ALA A 126 -0.60 -2.03 -8.06
N SER A 127 -0.04 -0.87 -7.75
CA SER A 127 1.36 -0.53 -7.99
C SER A 127 2.10 -0.41 -6.66
N MET A 128 3.41 -0.62 -6.69
CA MET A 128 4.26 -0.43 -5.52
C MET A 128 4.84 0.98 -5.41
N TRP A 129 4.42 1.86 -6.30
CA TRP A 129 4.80 3.27 -6.30
C TRP A 129 3.61 4.13 -6.69
N HIS A 130 3.40 5.22 -5.97
CA HIS A 130 2.40 6.22 -6.33
C HIS A 130 2.75 6.82 -7.70
N ARG A 131 1.97 6.45 -8.72
CA ARG A 131 2.14 6.90 -10.11
C ARG A 131 0.81 6.96 -10.85
N GLU A 132 0.77 7.73 -11.92
CA GLU A 132 -0.28 7.59 -12.92
C GLU A 132 0.02 6.42 -13.86
N VAL A 133 -1.01 5.63 -14.17
CA VAL A 133 -0.90 4.48 -15.07
C VAL A 133 -1.89 4.59 -16.22
N ASP A 134 -1.49 4.09 -17.39
CA ASP A 134 -2.45 3.81 -18.44
C ASP A 134 -3.23 2.55 -18.05
N ARG A 135 -4.57 2.64 -18.08
CA ARG A 135 -5.41 1.51 -17.71
C ARG A 135 -5.16 0.33 -18.66
N PRO A 136 -4.67 -0.84 -18.20
CA PRO A 136 -4.57 -2.03 -19.03
C PRO A 136 -5.90 -2.38 -19.70
N ALA A 137 -5.90 -2.61 -21.01
CA ALA A 137 -7.13 -2.86 -21.76
C ALA A 137 -7.89 -4.13 -21.32
N ALA A 138 -7.19 -5.09 -20.72
CA ALA A 138 -7.75 -6.33 -20.22
C ALA A 138 -8.47 -6.18 -18.88
N LEU A 139 -8.31 -5.04 -18.16
CA LEU A 139 -8.95 -4.83 -16.87
C LEU A 139 -10.47 -4.65 -17.02
N PRO A 140 -11.28 -5.38 -16.22
CA PRO A 140 -12.74 -5.23 -16.24
C PRO A 140 -13.16 -3.84 -15.77
N PRO A 141 -14.35 -3.35 -16.20
CA PRO A 141 -14.96 -2.17 -15.60
C PRO A 141 -15.09 -2.33 -14.08
N GLY A 142 -14.99 -1.22 -13.33
CA GLY A 142 -15.07 -1.26 -11.87
C GLY A 142 -13.81 -1.77 -11.16
N THR A 143 -12.69 -1.97 -11.87
CA THR A 143 -11.40 -2.25 -11.23
C THR A 143 -10.99 -1.08 -10.34
N VAL A 144 -10.59 -1.39 -9.09
CA VAL A 144 -10.09 -0.42 -8.13
C VAL A 144 -8.58 -0.33 -8.22
N PHE A 145 -8.02 0.88 -8.23
CA PHE A 145 -6.59 1.12 -8.31
C PHE A 145 -6.02 1.40 -6.91
N LEU A 146 -4.91 0.73 -6.58
CA LEU A 146 -4.24 0.81 -5.28
C LEU A 146 -2.80 1.27 -5.46
N ASP A 147 -2.44 2.37 -4.82
CA ASP A 147 -1.15 3.06 -4.91
C ASP A 147 -0.79 3.52 -6.34
N CYS A 148 -1.79 3.69 -7.15
CA CYS A 148 -1.70 4.30 -8.48
C CYS A 148 -3.06 4.90 -8.87
N ALA A 149 -3.05 5.79 -9.86
CA ALA A 149 -4.25 6.41 -10.39
C ALA A 149 -4.32 6.19 -11.92
N PRO A 150 -5.45 5.72 -12.48
CA PRO A 150 -5.57 5.55 -13.92
C PRO A 150 -5.73 6.91 -14.61
N ARG A 151 -5.01 7.13 -15.69
CA ARG A 151 -5.28 8.25 -16.59
C ARG A 151 -6.69 8.14 -17.14
N GLY A 152 -7.45 9.22 -17.03
CA GLY A 152 -8.87 9.20 -17.41
C GLY A 152 -9.83 8.96 -16.25
N GLY A 153 -9.35 8.81 -15.03
CA GLY A 153 -10.15 8.67 -13.82
C GLY A 153 -10.60 7.25 -13.50
N GLY A 154 -11.16 7.09 -12.31
CA GLY A 154 -11.67 5.82 -11.79
C GLY A 154 -11.43 5.69 -10.28
N PRO A 155 -11.98 4.65 -9.65
CA PRO A 155 -11.81 4.43 -8.21
C PRO A 155 -10.35 4.10 -7.89
N ALA A 156 -9.65 5.03 -7.26
CA ALA A 156 -8.24 4.90 -6.93
C ALA A 156 -7.98 5.39 -5.50
N VAL A 157 -6.97 4.82 -4.85
CA VAL A 157 -6.46 5.27 -3.56
C VAL A 157 -4.96 5.39 -3.59
N VAL A 158 -4.46 6.54 -3.14
CA VAL A 158 -3.03 6.85 -3.03
C VAL A 158 -2.76 7.59 -1.72
N PRO A 159 -1.51 7.60 -1.21
CA PRO A 159 -1.18 8.42 -0.06
C PRO A 159 -1.21 9.91 -0.41
N ASP A 160 -1.51 10.77 0.57
CA ASP A 160 -1.33 12.21 0.42
C ASP A 160 0.15 12.58 0.61
N GLU A 161 0.92 12.45 -0.48
CA GLU A 161 2.36 12.71 -0.52
C GLU A 161 2.69 14.14 -0.16
N THR A 162 1.88 15.08 -0.62
CA THR A 162 2.07 16.53 -0.37
C THR A 162 1.90 16.84 1.11
N GLN A 163 0.83 16.34 1.72
CA GLN A 163 0.57 16.51 3.14
C GLN A 163 1.66 15.82 3.99
N GLY A 164 2.06 14.59 3.62
CA GLY A 164 3.13 13.87 4.31
C GLY A 164 4.47 14.60 4.26
N ALA A 165 4.89 15.07 3.09
CA ALA A 165 6.11 15.87 2.95
C ALA A 165 6.03 17.21 3.69
N GLY A 166 4.85 17.83 3.71
CA GLY A 166 4.57 19.00 4.54
C GLY A 166 4.80 18.76 6.03
N LEU A 167 4.38 17.58 6.54
CA LEU A 167 4.63 17.18 7.95
C LEU A 167 6.13 17.00 8.23
N ALA A 168 6.90 16.37 7.31
CA ALA A 168 8.34 16.22 7.44
C ALA A 168 9.03 17.59 7.54
N MET A 169 8.65 18.51 6.66
CA MET A 169 9.21 19.86 6.66
C MET A 169 8.77 20.67 7.88
N ALA A 170 7.52 20.56 8.32
CA ALA A 170 7.04 21.21 9.54
C ALA A 170 7.80 20.74 10.78
N GLU A 171 8.19 19.47 10.85
CA GLU A 171 9.02 18.94 11.93
C GLU A 171 10.41 19.59 11.94
N LEU A 172 11.07 19.70 10.79
CA LEU A 172 12.40 20.30 10.69
C LEU A 172 12.39 21.82 10.90
N LEU A 173 11.45 22.51 10.28
CA LEU A 173 11.28 23.96 10.45
C LEU A 173 10.88 24.31 11.90
N GLY A 174 9.98 23.50 12.49
CA GLY A 174 9.55 23.65 13.87
C GLY A 174 10.69 23.40 14.89
N ALA A 175 11.67 22.58 14.55
CA ALA A 175 12.89 22.42 15.33
C ALA A 175 13.86 23.61 15.20
N GLY A 176 13.62 24.54 14.27
CA GLY A 176 14.43 25.74 14.05
C GLY A 176 15.46 25.62 12.92
N HIS A 177 15.39 24.58 12.09
CA HIS A 177 16.27 24.45 10.93
C HIS A 177 15.84 25.40 9.81
N THR A 178 16.77 26.18 9.28
CA THR A 178 16.56 27.07 8.13
C THR A 178 17.37 26.66 6.91
N ARG A 179 18.40 25.83 7.09
CA ARG A 179 19.19 25.28 6.01
C ARG A 179 18.98 23.76 5.96
N ILE A 180 17.98 23.37 5.15
CA ILE A 180 17.50 22.00 5.04
C ILE A 180 17.87 21.46 3.66
N GLY A 181 18.58 20.32 3.61
CA GLY A 181 18.90 19.64 2.38
C GLY A 181 17.81 18.64 1.99
N TYR A 182 17.61 18.40 0.70
CA TYR A 182 16.71 17.38 0.15
C TYR A 182 17.52 16.26 -0.51
N VAL A 183 17.37 15.04 -0.01
CA VAL A 183 17.94 13.82 -0.59
C VAL A 183 16.86 13.10 -1.38
N GLY A 184 16.73 13.42 -2.67
CA GLY A 184 15.65 13.00 -3.54
C GLY A 184 15.95 11.74 -4.35
N ALA A 185 14.89 11.13 -4.88
CA ALA A 185 15.01 10.08 -5.87
C ALA A 185 15.45 10.64 -7.23
N ASP A 186 16.33 9.93 -7.91
CA ASP A 186 16.72 10.24 -9.29
C ASP A 186 15.65 9.71 -10.26
N GLU A 187 14.86 10.61 -10.83
CA GLU A 187 13.75 10.30 -11.73
C GLU A 187 14.21 9.68 -13.07
N VAL A 188 15.49 9.86 -13.43
CA VAL A 188 16.06 9.23 -14.63
C VAL A 188 16.36 7.76 -14.38
N LEU A 189 16.85 7.44 -13.18
CA LEU A 189 17.12 6.05 -12.77
C LEU A 189 15.83 5.30 -12.38
N HIS A 190 14.79 6.04 -12.00
CA HIS A 190 13.53 5.50 -11.48
C HIS A 190 12.31 6.14 -12.15
N PRO A 191 12.10 5.90 -13.45
CA PRO A 191 11.00 6.48 -14.21
C PRO A 191 9.62 6.01 -13.74
N GLU A 192 9.58 4.96 -12.92
CA GLU A 192 8.35 4.42 -12.31
C GLU A 192 7.83 5.23 -11.11
N VAL A 193 8.63 6.17 -10.57
CA VAL A 193 8.32 6.90 -9.31
C VAL A 193 8.04 8.41 -9.48
N PRO A 194 7.75 8.93 -10.69
CA PRO A 194 7.74 10.39 -10.90
C PRO A 194 6.72 11.14 -10.04
N ALA A 195 5.54 10.56 -9.77
CA ALA A 195 4.50 11.24 -9.01
C ALA A 195 4.93 11.48 -7.55
N ALA A 196 5.33 10.45 -6.82
CA ALA A 196 5.78 10.57 -5.43
C ALA A 196 7.01 11.50 -5.31
N ALA A 197 8.02 11.32 -6.20
CA ALA A 197 9.24 12.13 -6.18
C ALA A 197 8.95 13.61 -6.42
N GLY A 198 8.15 13.92 -7.45
CA GLY A 198 7.77 15.29 -7.80
C GLY A 198 6.93 15.95 -6.71
N LEU A 199 5.95 15.24 -6.12
CA LEU A 199 5.08 15.75 -5.06
C LEU A 199 5.87 16.07 -3.78
N ARG A 200 6.72 15.14 -3.31
CA ARG A 200 7.55 15.35 -2.11
C ARG A 200 8.54 16.51 -2.31
N ARG A 201 9.19 16.60 -3.48
CA ARG A 201 10.11 17.68 -3.81
C ARG A 201 9.41 19.03 -3.90
N THR A 202 8.23 19.09 -4.51
CA THR A 202 7.41 20.31 -4.59
C THR A 202 6.99 20.76 -3.20
N ALA A 203 6.52 19.85 -2.35
CA ALA A 203 6.14 20.15 -0.97
C ALA A 203 7.33 20.65 -0.13
N TYR A 204 8.53 20.07 -0.31
CA TYR A 204 9.76 20.55 0.33
C TYR A 204 10.02 22.02 -0.01
N ARG A 205 9.99 22.37 -1.30
CA ARG A 205 10.22 23.77 -1.76
C ARG A 205 9.15 24.71 -1.25
N SER A 206 7.87 24.33 -1.38
CA SER A 206 6.75 25.14 -0.91
C SER A 206 6.76 25.37 0.61
N ALA A 207 7.23 24.41 1.39
CA ALA A 207 7.38 24.58 2.83
C ALA A 207 8.49 25.58 3.19
N LEU A 208 9.61 25.58 2.47
CA LEU A 208 10.66 26.59 2.63
C LEU A 208 10.15 28.00 2.28
N GLU A 209 9.49 28.14 1.12
CA GLU A 209 8.91 29.43 0.68
C GLU A 209 7.89 29.95 1.70
N SER A 210 7.06 29.09 2.26
CA SER A 210 6.06 29.43 3.29
C SER A 210 6.68 29.88 4.62
N ALA A 211 7.95 29.53 4.84
CA ALA A 211 8.75 29.96 5.99
C ALA A 211 9.69 31.15 5.66
N ASP A 212 9.45 31.84 4.54
CA ASP A 212 10.30 32.95 4.04
C ASP A 212 11.76 32.52 3.77
N ILE A 213 11.99 31.23 3.44
CA ILE A 213 13.31 30.69 3.08
C ILE A 213 13.31 30.41 1.57
N ALA A 214 14.21 31.06 0.84
CA ALA A 214 14.36 30.78 -0.59
C ALA A 214 14.91 29.37 -0.82
N PRO A 215 14.26 28.51 -1.64
CA PRO A 215 14.80 27.22 -2.02
C PRO A 215 16.14 27.38 -2.75
N ASP A 216 17.18 26.66 -2.28
CA ASP A 216 18.49 26.64 -2.91
C ASP A 216 18.70 25.31 -3.65
N PRO A 217 18.76 25.30 -5.01
CA PRO A 217 19.01 24.09 -5.77
C PRO A 217 20.31 23.36 -5.39
N ALA A 218 21.27 24.06 -4.82
CA ALA A 218 22.50 23.47 -4.34
C ALA A 218 22.32 22.65 -3.05
N LEU A 219 21.19 22.75 -2.39
CA LEU A 219 20.79 21.91 -1.25
C LEU A 219 19.90 20.72 -1.67
N GLU A 220 19.72 20.49 -2.95
CA GLU A 220 19.02 19.32 -3.47
C GLU A 220 20.00 18.38 -4.16
N ALA A 221 20.03 17.11 -3.72
CA ALA A 221 20.82 16.06 -4.36
C ALA A 221 19.92 14.85 -4.62
N GLN A 222 20.13 14.19 -5.74
CA GLN A 222 19.35 13.03 -6.16
C GLN A 222 20.23 11.78 -6.22
N GLY A 223 19.62 10.61 -6.04
CA GLY A 223 20.31 9.34 -6.12
C GLY A 223 19.37 8.16 -6.31
N ALA A 224 19.92 6.99 -6.51
CA ALA A 224 19.15 5.76 -6.59
C ALA A 224 18.34 5.55 -5.28
N ILE A 225 17.14 4.96 -5.39
CA ILE A 225 16.24 4.70 -4.25
C ILE A 225 16.79 3.50 -3.43
N SER A 226 17.91 3.74 -2.79
CA SER A 226 18.65 2.74 -2.00
C SER A 226 19.52 3.41 -0.94
N ALA A 227 19.99 2.66 0.06
CA ALA A 227 20.92 3.20 1.04
C ALA A 227 22.25 3.70 0.42
N PRO A 228 22.87 2.98 -0.54
CA PRO A 228 24.03 3.53 -1.27
C PRO A 228 23.74 4.81 -2.04
N GLY A 229 22.59 4.91 -2.72
CA GLY A 229 22.17 6.13 -3.44
C GLY A 229 21.91 7.30 -2.50
N GLY A 230 21.21 7.07 -1.39
CA GLY A 230 20.99 8.08 -0.36
C GLY A 230 22.31 8.55 0.28
N ARG A 231 23.26 7.61 0.50
CA ARG A 231 24.60 7.96 0.98
C ARG A 231 25.34 8.86 0.00
N ALA A 232 25.36 8.53 -1.29
CA ALA A 232 26.03 9.33 -2.30
C ALA A 232 25.43 10.75 -2.39
N ALA A 233 24.11 10.86 -2.46
CA ALA A 233 23.40 12.14 -2.50
C ALA A 233 23.65 12.98 -1.23
N ALA A 234 23.55 12.38 -0.04
CA ALA A 234 23.82 13.06 1.22
C ALA A 234 25.29 13.50 1.34
N THR A 235 26.26 12.69 0.88
CA THR A 235 27.67 13.07 0.82
C THR A 235 27.88 14.37 0.04
N THR A 236 27.24 14.54 -1.13
CA THR A 236 27.31 15.77 -1.93
C THR A 236 26.85 16.99 -1.13
N LEU A 237 25.84 16.85 -0.29
CA LEU A 237 25.31 17.94 0.56
C LEU A 237 26.21 18.21 1.78
N LEU A 238 26.81 17.17 2.36
CA LEU A 238 27.60 17.23 3.58
C LEU A 238 29.07 17.58 3.35
N ASP A 239 29.63 17.39 2.15
CA ASP A 239 30.98 17.80 1.76
C ASP A 239 31.17 19.35 1.65
N ARG A 240 30.07 20.11 1.82
CA ARG A 240 30.12 21.58 1.78
C ARG A 240 30.86 22.16 3.00
N PRO A 241 31.42 23.36 2.88
CA PRO A 241 31.96 24.05 4.03
C PRO A 241 30.96 24.16 5.19
N GLU A 242 31.44 24.14 6.41
CA GLU A 242 30.61 24.10 7.61
C GLU A 242 29.48 25.18 7.60
N GLY A 243 29.81 26.42 7.22
CA GLY A 243 28.82 27.51 7.12
C GLY A 243 27.78 27.37 6.01
N GLU A 244 27.98 26.48 5.04
CA GLU A 244 27.10 26.21 3.90
C GLU A 244 26.41 24.85 3.98
N ARG A 245 26.85 23.99 4.87
CA ARG A 245 26.32 22.64 5.08
C ARG A 245 24.90 22.70 5.62
N PRO A 246 23.96 21.85 5.12
CA PRO A 246 22.64 21.75 5.72
C PRO A 246 22.72 21.23 7.16
N THR A 247 21.89 21.79 8.03
CA THR A 247 21.74 21.35 9.42
C THR A 247 20.68 20.27 9.58
N ALA A 248 19.90 20.03 8.54
CA ALA A 248 18.92 18.95 8.47
C ALA A 248 18.81 18.41 7.05
N LEU A 249 18.39 17.14 6.93
CA LEU A 249 18.11 16.47 5.66
C LEU A 249 16.69 15.91 5.68
N PHE A 250 15.91 16.23 4.64
CA PHE A 250 14.69 15.52 4.32
C PHE A 250 14.99 14.51 3.21
N CYS A 251 14.83 13.22 3.50
CA CYS A 251 15.14 12.13 2.58
C CYS A 251 13.86 11.59 1.94
N PHE A 252 13.93 11.27 0.65
CA PHE A 252 12.83 10.73 -0.14
C PHE A 252 12.17 9.52 0.53
N ASN A 253 13.00 8.60 1.07
CA ASN A 253 12.48 7.47 1.86
C ASN A 253 13.46 7.01 2.95
N ASP A 254 13.02 6.06 3.79
CA ASP A 254 13.81 5.55 4.92
C ASP A 254 15.09 4.85 4.50
N ARG A 255 15.13 4.18 3.34
CA ARG A 255 16.35 3.56 2.83
C ARG A 255 17.38 4.62 2.46
N MET A 256 16.97 5.69 1.82
CA MET A 256 17.85 6.82 1.51
C MET A 256 18.27 7.55 2.79
N ALA A 257 17.37 7.68 3.78
CA ALA A 257 17.69 8.23 5.10
C ALA A 257 18.73 7.40 5.84
N ALA A 258 18.67 6.07 5.78
CA ALA A 258 19.70 5.18 6.32
C ALA A 258 21.06 5.43 5.64
N GLY A 259 21.06 5.68 4.34
CA GLY A 259 22.24 6.10 3.59
C GLY A 259 22.77 7.46 4.04
N ALA A 260 21.89 8.43 4.27
CA ALA A 260 22.25 9.76 4.77
C ALA A 260 22.85 9.70 6.18
N ILE A 261 22.32 8.85 7.07
CA ILE A 261 22.90 8.56 8.39
C ILE A 261 24.34 8.04 8.24
N ALA A 262 24.56 7.09 7.32
CA ALA A 262 25.89 6.56 7.06
C ALA A 262 26.86 7.62 6.49
N ALA A 263 26.37 8.53 5.64
CA ALA A 263 27.14 9.66 5.14
C ALA A 263 27.52 10.64 6.27
N ALA A 264 26.58 11.04 7.10
CA ALA A 264 26.80 11.94 8.23
C ALA A 264 27.89 11.38 9.18
N ARG A 265 27.79 10.11 9.55
CA ARG A 265 28.80 9.43 10.39
C ARG A 265 30.19 9.39 9.74
N ALA A 266 30.25 9.17 8.42
CA ALA A 266 31.53 9.18 7.69
C ALA A 266 32.20 10.57 7.68
N HIS A 267 31.40 11.65 7.84
CA HIS A 267 31.87 13.02 8.01
C HIS A 267 32.16 13.41 9.48
N GLY A 268 32.04 12.45 10.41
CA GLY A 268 32.22 12.71 11.84
C GLY A 268 31.08 13.54 12.46
N LEU A 269 29.89 13.57 11.83
CA LEU A 269 28.72 14.30 12.31
C LEU A 269 27.86 13.41 13.20
N GLU A 270 27.41 13.95 14.33
CA GLU A 270 26.49 13.28 15.23
C GLU A 270 25.03 13.59 14.86
N ILE A 271 24.17 12.57 14.93
CA ILE A 271 22.75 12.65 14.65
C ILE A 271 22.00 12.49 15.98
N PRO A 272 21.13 13.42 16.35
CA PRO A 272 20.71 14.62 15.63
C PRO A 272 21.52 15.89 15.94
N ALA A 273 22.59 15.82 16.74
CA ALA A 273 23.29 17.00 17.31
C ALA A 273 23.88 17.94 16.26
N ASP A 274 24.50 17.40 15.20
CA ASP A 274 25.10 18.17 14.11
C ASP A 274 24.22 18.26 12.87
N VAL A 275 23.43 17.19 12.61
CA VAL A 275 22.50 17.11 11.48
C VAL A 275 21.27 16.30 11.85
N SER A 276 20.09 16.90 11.69
CA SER A 276 18.82 16.21 11.82
C SER A 276 18.45 15.49 10.53
N ILE A 277 17.77 14.34 10.61
CA ILE A 277 17.37 13.56 9.44
C ILE A 277 15.92 13.09 9.58
N VAL A 278 15.11 13.36 8.56
CA VAL A 278 13.74 12.84 8.44
C VAL A 278 13.63 11.94 7.21
N GLY A 279 13.06 10.76 7.40
CA GLY A 279 12.75 9.80 6.34
C GLY A 279 11.30 9.89 5.86
N PHE A 280 10.92 8.89 5.08
CA PHE A 280 9.55 8.70 4.57
C PHE A 280 9.31 7.19 4.35
N ASP A 281 8.09 6.71 4.56
CA ASP A 281 7.50 5.38 4.45
C ASP A 281 7.22 4.68 5.80
N ASP A 282 7.99 4.94 6.86
CA ASP A 282 8.03 4.17 8.12
C ASP A 282 8.19 2.66 7.87
N GLN A 283 9.24 2.31 7.10
CA GLN A 283 9.46 0.94 6.68
C GLN A 283 9.63 -0.01 7.87
N PRO A 284 8.81 -1.07 7.96
CA PRO A 284 8.99 -2.10 8.98
C PRO A 284 10.41 -2.69 8.96
N SER A 285 10.97 -2.92 10.14
CA SER A 285 12.33 -3.48 10.33
C SER A 285 13.45 -2.60 9.73
N LEU A 286 13.21 -1.31 9.61
CA LEU A 286 14.23 -0.34 9.21
C LEU A 286 14.18 0.92 10.08
N ALA A 287 13.12 1.75 9.96
CA ALA A 287 13.09 3.07 10.57
C ALA A 287 13.25 3.03 12.10
N ALA A 288 12.58 2.09 12.77
CA ALA A 288 12.66 1.92 14.22
C ALA A 288 13.96 1.24 14.69
N ASP A 289 14.61 0.46 13.83
CA ASP A 289 15.78 -0.35 14.14
C ASP A 289 17.11 0.38 13.85
N LEU A 290 17.05 1.57 13.24
CA LEU A 290 18.24 2.43 13.08
C LEU A 290 18.68 2.99 14.44
N ASP A 291 19.94 3.37 14.52
CA ASP A 291 20.52 4.04 15.69
C ASP A 291 21.10 5.41 15.25
N PRO A 292 20.57 6.55 15.73
CA PRO A 292 19.31 6.66 16.46
C PRO A 292 18.09 6.24 15.61
N PRO A 293 16.96 5.83 16.24
CA PRO A 293 15.75 5.48 15.53
C PRO A 293 15.23 6.66 14.69
N LEU A 294 14.87 6.39 13.43
CA LEU A 294 14.56 7.40 12.42
C LEU A 294 13.18 8.04 12.63
N THR A 295 13.14 9.36 12.75
CA THR A 295 11.91 10.15 12.58
C THR A 295 11.51 10.12 11.11
N THR A 296 10.27 9.76 10.81
CA THR A 296 9.82 9.51 9.44
C THR A 296 8.33 9.76 9.27
N ILE A 297 7.87 9.77 8.04
CA ILE A 297 6.46 9.85 7.68
C ILE A 297 5.95 8.43 7.40
N ALA A 298 4.93 7.99 8.14
CA ALA A 298 4.28 6.71 7.89
C ALA A 298 3.27 6.83 6.75
N LEU A 299 3.44 6.01 5.73
CA LEU A 299 2.45 5.84 4.65
C LEU A 299 1.26 5.00 5.13
N PRO A 300 0.02 5.35 4.75
CA PRO A 300 -1.19 4.68 5.25
C PRO A 300 -1.49 3.36 4.53
N HIS A 301 -0.46 2.55 4.27
CA HIS A 301 -0.55 1.33 3.44
C HIS A 301 -1.61 0.34 3.92
N LEU A 302 -1.74 0.14 5.26
CA LEU A 302 -2.76 -0.75 5.82
C LEU A 302 -4.17 -0.27 5.46
N GLU A 303 -4.41 1.03 5.60
CA GLU A 303 -5.70 1.65 5.33
C GLU A 303 -6.00 1.65 3.83
N MET A 304 -5.00 1.94 2.99
CA MET A 304 -5.12 1.90 1.53
C MET A 304 -5.55 0.51 1.03
N GLY A 305 -4.89 -0.56 1.52
CA GLY A 305 -5.26 -1.93 1.18
C GLY A 305 -6.68 -2.29 1.60
N ALA A 306 -7.08 -1.88 2.80
CA ALA A 306 -8.44 -2.09 3.29
C ALA A 306 -9.48 -1.28 2.50
N TRP A 307 -9.16 -0.03 2.16
CA TRP A 307 -10.02 0.84 1.34
C TRP A 307 -10.27 0.24 -0.04
N ALA A 308 -9.22 -0.25 -0.70
CA ALA A 308 -9.34 -0.84 -2.02
C ALA A 308 -10.33 -2.02 -2.06
N VAL A 309 -10.24 -2.92 -1.07
CA VAL A 309 -11.16 -4.05 -0.97
C VAL A 309 -12.59 -3.60 -0.64
N ARG A 310 -12.76 -2.69 0.34
CA ARG A 310 -14.10 -2.19 0.71
C ARG A 310 -14.77 -1.50 -0.47
N THR A 311 -14.01 -0.72 -1.25
CA THR A 311 -14.50 -0.06 -2.46
C THR A 311 -14.87 -1.09 -3.53
N ALA A 312 -14.02 -2.10 -3.78
CA ALA A 312 -14.33 -3.17 -4.71
C ALA A 312 -15.61 -3.92 -4.32
N VAL A 313 -15.81 -4.23 -3.03
CA VAL A 313 -17.03 -4.88 -2.53
C VAL A 313 -18.25 -3.96 -2.69
N ARG A 314 -18.13 -2.69 -2.37
CA ARG A 314 -19.21 -1.71 -2.52
C ARG A 314 -19.65 -1.55 -3.97
N LEU A 315 -18.71 -1.49 -4.92
CA LEU A 315 -19.01 -1.43 -6.36
C LEU A 315 -19.69 -2.70 -6.87
N LEU A 316 -19.39 -3.88 -6.30
CA LEU A 316 -20.08 -5.13 -6.62
C LEU A 316 -21.52 -5.18 -6.10
N GLU A 317 -21.82 -4.46 -5.04
CA GLU A 317 -23.12 -4.46 -4.36
C GLU A 317 -24.03 -3.31 -4.84
N ALA A 318 -23.43 -2.29 -5.48
CA ALA A 318 -24.18 -1.18 -6.05
C ALA A 318 -24.99 -1.66 -7.28
N GLU A 319 -26.31 -1.47 -7.26
CA GLU A 319 -27.20 -1.77 -8.41
C GLU A 319 -26.99 -0.79 -9.58
N GLU A 320 -26.37 0.38 -9.32
CA GLU A 320 -26.06 1.41 -10.33
C GLU A 320 -24.54 1.62 -10.44
N THR A 321 -24.00 1.41 -11.62
CA THR A 321 -22.58 1.64 -11.97
C THR A 321 -22.25 3.14 -12.19
N GLY A 322 -22.86 4.04 -11.44
CA GLY A 322 -22.86 5.47 -11.73
C GLY A 322 -21.95 6.37 -10.89
N ALA A 323 -21.27 5.88 -9.88
CA ALA A 323 -20.32 6.71 -9.16
C ALA A 323 -18.91 6.56 -9.77
N GLU A 324 -18.53 7.50 -10.64
CA GLU A 324 -17.13 7.77 -10.94
C GLU A 324 -16.45 8.23 -9.64
N GLU A 325 -15.94 7.27 -8.86
CA GLU A 325 -15.08 7.63 -7.74
C GLU A 325 -13.74 8.08 -8.32
N GLY A 326 -13.36 9.31 -7.97
CA GLY A 326 -12.04 9.84 -8.29
C GLY A 326 -10.95 9.20 -7.43
N THR A 327 -9.76 9.78 -7.48
CA THR A 327 -8.65 9.37 -6.62
C THR A 327 -8.87 9.85 -5.19
N THR A 328 -8.88 8.91 -4.25
CA THR A 328 -8.93 9.18 -2.81
C THR A 328 -7.52 9.33 -2.27
N LEU A 329 -7.26 10.45 -1.59
CA LEU A 329 -6.01 10.69 -0.87
C LEU A 329 -6.19 10.26 0.59
N ILE A 330 -5.32 9.38 1.10
CA ILE A 330 -5.31 9.02 2.53
C ILE A 330 -4.15 9.76 3.21
N PRO A 331 -4.41 10.49 4.31
CA PRO A 331 -3.38 11.26 5.00
C PRO A 331 -2.26 10.37 5.55
N CYS A 332 -1.02 10.87 5.46
CA CYS A 332 0.15 10.29 6.10
C CYS A 332 0.27 10.75 7.56
N ALA A 333 1.11 10.09 8.36
CA ALA A 333 1.33 10.42 9.76
C ALA A 333 2.83 10.62 10.06
N LEU A 334 3.17 11.65 10.83
CA LEU A 334 4.53 11.84 11.34
C LEU A 334 4.78 10.88 12.53
N VAL A 335 5.87 10.14 12.45
CA VAL A 335 6.36 9.26 13.52
C VAL A 335 7.66 9.83 14.05
N ARG A 336 7.59 10.54 15.20
CA ARG A 336 8.77 11.12 15.85
C ARG A 336 9.57 10.04 16.55
N ARG A 337 10.91 10.08 16.32
CA ARG A 337 11.89 9.23 17.00
C ARG A 337 13.13 10.05 17.40
N GLY A 338 14.34 9.52 17.16
CA GLY A 338 15.59 10.07 17.71
C GLY A 338 16.44 10.92 16.76
N THR A 339 16.02 11.15 15.50
CA THR A 339 16.89 11.78 14.48
C THR A 339 16.64 13.27 14.25
N VAL A 340 15.79 13.92 15.07
CA VAL A 340 15.54 15.36 14.95
C VAL A 340 15.76 16.06 16.28
N ALA A 341 16.52 17.15 16.28
CA ALA A 341 16.69 18.08 17.39
C ALA A 341 16.86 19.52 16.87
N ALA A 342 16.84 20.50 17.76
CA ALA A 342 17.15 21.87 17.37
C ALA A 342 18.60 21.98 16.86
N PRO A 343 18.86 22.82 15.83
CA PRO A 343 20.23 23.03 15.37
C PRO A 343 21.09 23.66 16.46
N THR A 344 22.29 23.13 16.63
CA THR A 344 23.30 23.78 17.53
C THR A 344 23.67 25.12 16.95
N ALA A 345 23.60 26.19 17.76
CA ALA A 345 24.09 27.50 17.40
C ALA A 345 25.61 27.41 17.15
N ARG A 346 26.04 27.47 15.91
CA ARG A 346 27.44 27.54 15.49
C ARG A 346 27.74 28.87 14.84
#